data_3d0fade6464f3c581f6b63939ae06a69
#
_entry.id   3d0fade6464f3c581f6b63939ae06a69
#
_cell.length_a   1.000
_cell.length_b   1.000
_cell.length_c   1.000
_cell.angle_alpha   90.00
_cell.angle_beta   90.00
_cell.angle_gamma   90.00
#
_symmetry.space_group_name_H-M   'P 1'
#
loop_
_entity.id
_entity.type
_entity.pdbx_description
1 polymer ?
#
loop_
_entity_poly.entity_id
_entity_poly.type
_entity_poly.pdbx_seq_one_letter_code
_entity_poly.pdbx_strand_id
1 'polypeptide(L)'
;MAVCRVEKTKNYTTMSNYHLRDPNLSNKARGLLSTMLSLPDNWDYTTRGLAKICKDGVDGITAQLKELEQYGYLIRNRIRDTSGRIVDM
;
A
#
# COMPACT_ATOMS: atom_id res chain seq x y z
N MET A 1 23.68 -18.87 -10.08
CA MET A 1 22.62 -17.94 -9.72
C MET A 1 23.13 -16.94 -8.69
N ALA A 2 22.90 -15.69 -8.93
CA ALA A 2 23.29 -14.68 -7.95
C ALA A 2 22.39 -14.78 -6.71
N VAL A 3 22.99 -14.75 -5.55
CA VAL A 3 22.24 -14.74 -4.29
C VAL A 3 22.13 -13.30 -3.83
N CYS A 4 20.91 -12.81 -3.78
CA CYS A 4 20.67 -11.48 -3.22
C CYS A 4 20.63 -11.59 -1.70
N ARG A 5 21.58 -10.93 -1.05
CA ARG A 5 21.58 -10.81 0.40
C ARG A 5 21.02 -9.46 0.79
N VAL A 6 20.06 -9.49 1.69
CA VAL A 6 19.54 -8.27 2.29
C VAL A 6 20.11 -8.19 3.70
N GLU A 7 20.82 -7.11 3.99
CA GLU A 7 21.30 -6.87 5.36
C GLU A 7 20.11 -6.54 6.25
N LYS A 8 19.91 -7.35 7.28
CA LYS A 8 18.80 -7.19 8.22
C LYS A 8 19.29 -6.56 9.51
N THR A 9 19.86 -5.38 9.42
CA THR A 9 20.35 -4.65 10.60
C THR A 9 19.35 -3.57 11.02
N LYS A 10 19.10 -2.63 10.11
CA LYS A 10 18.16 -1.53 10.30
C LYS A 10 17.41 -1.33 9.01
N ASN A 11 16.27 -0.66 9.10
CA ASN A 11 15.52 -0.26 7.92
C ASN A 11 15.20 -1.45 7.00
N TYR A 12 14.63 -2.46 7.59
CA TYR A 12 14.16 -3.63 6.84
C TYR A 12 12.72 -3.95 7.26
N THR A 13 12.03 -4.71 6.41
CA THR A 13 10.63 -5.09 6.64
C THR A 13 10.48 -6.59 6.53
N THR A 14 9.82 -7.19 7.52
CA THR A 14 9.38 -8.58 7.46
C THR A 14 7.88 -8.59 7.20
N MET A 15 7.44 -9.34 6.20
CA MET A 15 6.03 -9.40 5.85
C MET A 15 5.65 -10.78 5.34
N SER A 16 4.36 -11.09 5.40
CA SER A 16 3.82 -12.31 4.82
C SER A 16 4.04 -12.35 3.32
N ASN A 17 4.27 -13.54 2.79
CA ASN A 17 4.39 -13.76 1.35
C ASN A 17 3.04 -13.85 0.63
N TYR A 18 1.94 -13.80 1.36
CA TYR A 18 0.61 -14.09 0.80
C TYR A 18 0.29 -13.20 -0.40
N HIS A 19 0.39 -11.89 -0.23
CA HIS A 19 0.10 -10.96 -1.33
C HIS A 19 1.14 -11.02 -2.45
N LEU A 20 2.39 -11.33 -2.10
CA LEU A 20 3.47 -11.43 -3.07
C LEU A 20 3.29 -12.60 -4.03
N ARG A 21 2.56 -13.62 -3.61
CA ARG A 21 2.35 -14.85 -4.39
C ARG A 21 0.94 -14.98 -4.92
N ASP A 22 0.10 -13.95 -4.74
CA ASP A 22 -1.27 -13.98 -5.22
C ASP A 22 -1.30 -13.64 -6.72
N PRO A 23 -1.67 -14.60 -7.58
CA PRO A 23 -1.68 -14.36 -9.03
C PRO A 23 -2.77 -13.39 -9.47
N ASN A 24 -3.73 -13.07 -8.61
CA ASN A 24 -4.80 -12.11 -8.93
C ASN A 24 -4.34 -10.66 -8.79
N LEU A 25 -3.21 -10.42 -8.10
CA LEU A 25 -2.72 -9.07 -7.90
C LEU A 25 -1.71 -8.69 -8.97
N SER A 26 -1.81 -7.46 -9.47
CA SER A 26 -0.78 -6.88 -10.31
C SER A 26 0.50 -6.61 -9.50
N ASN A 27 1.63 -6.50 -10.18
CA ASN A 27 2.88 -6.13 -9.51
C ASN A 27 2.79 -4.75 -8.87
N LYS A 28 2.04 -3.83 -9.46
CA LYS A 28 1.84 -2.50 -8.91
C LYS A 28 1.12 -2.56 -7.56
N ALA A 29 0.05 -3.36 -7.47
CA ALA A 29 -0.68 -3.53 -6.22
C ALA A 29 0.17 -4.24 -5.17
N ARG A 30 0.91 -5.28 -5.55
CA ARG A 30 1.85 -5.96 -4.64
C ARG A 30 2.89 -5.01 -4.10
N GLY A 31 3.46 -4.19 -4.98
CA GLY A 31 4.47 -3.21 -4.58
C GLY A 31 3.92 -2.15 -3.65
N LEU A 32 2.73 -1.64 -3.93
CA LEU A 32 2.11 -0.65 -3.06
C LEU A 32 1.82 -1.23 -1.67
N LEU A 33 1.23 -2.42 -1.60
CA LEU A 33 0.95 -3.04 -0.31
C LEU A 33 2.24 -3.28 0.48
N SER A 34 3.29 -3.75 -0.19
CA SER A 34 4.58 -3.95 0.45
C SER A 34 5.17 -2.65 0.99
N THR A 35 5.03 -1.57 0.22
CA THR A 35 5.45 -0.24 0.66
C THR A 35 4.67 0.19 1.90
N MET A 36 3.35 0.01 1.88
CA MET A 36 2.50 0.36 3.02
C MET A 36 2.90 -0.42 4.28
N LEU A 37 3.20 -1.71 4.13
CA LEU A 37 3.61 -2.55 5.25
C LEU A 37 4.98 -2.14 5.82
N SER A 38 5.78 -1.43 5.05
CA SER A 38 7.10 -0.97 5.49
C SER A 38 7.06 0.35 6.25
N LEU A 39 5.92 1.04 6.23
CA LEU A 39 5.80 2.37 6.82
C LEU A 39 5.38 2.31 8.29
N PRO A 40 5.68 3.34 9.08
CA PRO A 40 5.22 3.41 10.47
C PRO A 40 3.69 3.39 10.57
N ASP A 41 3.18 2.92 11.71
CA ASP A 41 1.74 2.84 11.93
C ASP A 41 1.04 4.19 11.87
N ASN A 42 1.75 5.26 12.18
CA ASN A 42 1.21 6.62 12.16
C ASN A 42 1.37 7.31 10.80
N TRP A 43 1.74 6.59 9.76
CA TRP A 43 1.88 7.17 8.43
C TRP A 43 0.53 7.59 7.86
N ASP A 44 0.54 8.63 7.03
CA ASP A 44 -0.65 9.09 6.31
C ASP A 44 -0.93 8.15 5.12
N TYR A 45 -1.83 7.18 5.33
CA TYR A 45 -2.19 6.19 4.32
C TYR A 45 -3.27 6.67 3.35
N THR A 46 -3.54 7.97 3.29
CA THR A 46 -4.41 8.52 2.27
C THR A 46 -3.77 8.37 0.89
N THR A 47 -4.58 8.46 -0.15
CA THR A 47 -4.08 8.43 -1.53
C THR A 47 -3.00 9.47 -1.76
N ARG A 48 -3.20 10.68 -1.25
CA ARG A 48 -2.23 11.78 -1.40
C ARG A 48 -0.97 11.54 -0.60
N GLY A 49 -1.10 11.01 0.61
CA GLY A 49 0.06 10.68 1.44
C GLY A 49 0.94 9.63 0.78
N LEU A 50 0.33 8.62 0.19
CA LEU A 50 1.07 7.58 -0.53
C LEU A 50 1.69 8.11 -1.83
N ALA A 51 0.97 8.97 -2.55
CA ALA A 51 1.49 9.54 -3.79
C ALA A 51 2.73 10.42 -3.57
N LYS A 52 2.91 10.97 -2.38
CA LYS A 52 4.10 11.77 -2.05
C LYS A 52 5.39 10.95 -2.04
N ILE A 53 5.30 9.68 -1.73
CA ILE A 53 6.48 8.81 -1.59
C ILE A 53 6.62 7.82 -2.73
N CYS A 54 5.67 7.80 -3.65
CA CYS A 54 5.70 6.92 -4.81
C CYS A 54 5.82 7.76 -6.09
N LYS A 55 6.47 7.21 -7.09
CA LYS A 55 6.57 7.86 -8.40
C LYS A 55 5.21 7.91 -9.09
N ASP A 56 4.34 6.95 -8.78
CA ASP A 56 3.00 6.86 -9.33
C ASP A 56 2.18 8.07 -8.85
N GLY A 57 1.43 8.67 -9.74
CA GLY A 57 0.56 9.78 -9.37
C GLY A 57 -0.68 9.32 -8.62
N VAL A 58 -1.50 10.29 -8.21
CA VAL A 58 -2.73 10.02 -7.45
C VAL A 58 -3.63 9.01 -8.17
N ASP A 59 -3.76 9.12 -9.48
CA ASP A 59 -4.61 8.21 -10.26
C ASP A 59 -4.09 6.77 -10.21
N GLY A 60 -2.78 6.59 -10.34
CA GLY A 60 -2.16 5.27 -10.25
C GLY A 60 -2.33 4.67 -8.86
N ILE A 61 -2.09 5.45 -7.82
CA ILE A 61 -2.28 4.99 -6.44
C ILE A 61 -3.74 4.63 -6.19
N THR A 62 -4.68 5.44 -6.67
CA THR A 62 -6.12 5.17 -6.53
C THR A 62 -6.49 3.83 -7.15
N ALA A 63 -6.00 3.55 -8.35
CA ALA A 63 -6.29 2.29 -9.03
C ALA A 63 -5.71 1.10 -8.27
N GLN A 64 -4.50 1.22 -7.76
CA GLN A 64 -3.85 0.17 -6.98
C GLN A 64 -4.57 -0.10 -5.67
N LEU A 65 -5.01 0.95 -4.98
CA LEU A 65 -5.77 0.80 -3.74
C LEU A 65 -7.11 0.11 -3.99
N LYS A 66 -7.79 0.44 -5.08
CA LYS A 66 -9.05 -0.23 -5.46
C LYS A 66 -8.83 -1.71 -5.72
N GLU A 67 -7.73 -2.07 -6.39
CA GLU A 67 -7.39 -3.47 -6.63
C GLU A 67 -7.18 -4.21 -5.31
N LEU A 68 -6.44 -3.62 -4.37
CA LEU A 68 -6.22 -4.23 -3.05
C LEU A 68 -7.51 -4.39 -2.25
N GLU A 69 -8.41 -3.42 -2.34
CA GLU A 69 -9.73 -3.52 -1.72
C GLU A 69 -10.54 -4.67 -2.34
N GLN A 70 -10.52 -4.78 -3.67
CA GLN A 70 -11.28 -5.77 -4.40
C GLN A 70 -10.92 -7.19 -3.98
N TYR A 71 -9.65 -7.44 -3.71
CA TYR A 71 -9.16 -8.77 -3.33
C TYR A 71 -8.99 -8.95 -1.81
N GLY A 72 -9.54 -8.04 -1.02
CA GLY A 72 -9.63 -8.21 0.43
C GLY A 72 -8.38 -7.88 1.23
N TYR A 73 -7.38 -7.26 0.62
CA TYR A 73 -6.15 -6.89 1.32
C TYR A 73 -6.25 -5.58 2.08
N LEU A 74 -7.23 -4.76 1.74
CA LEU A 74 -7.36 -3.42 2.29
C LEU A 74 -8.82 -3.13 2.56
N ILE A 75 -9.09 -2.61 3.75
CA ILE A 75 -10.41 -2.08 4.11
C ILE A 75 -10.25 -0.59 4.27
N ARG A 76 -10.99 0.17 3.48
CA ARG A 76 -10.96 1.64 3.56
C ARG A 76 -12.31 2.10 4.09
N ASN A 77 -12.26 2.77 5.23
CA ASN A 77 -13.44 3.40 5.79
C ASN A 77 -13.53 4.83 5.28
N ARG A 78 -14.63 5.14 4.64
CA ARG A 78 -14.93 6.51 4.22
C ARG A 78 -15.86 7.12 5.23
N ILE A 79 -15.35 8.13 5.94
CA ILE A 79 -16.08 8.80 6.99
C ILE A 79 -16.48 10.17 6.47
N ARG A 80 -17.75 10.53 6.64
CA ARG A 80 -18.22 11.89 6.34
C ARG A 80 -17.80 12.80 7.49
N ASP A 81 -17.17 13.92 7.16
CA ASP A 81 -16.88 14.94 8.15
C ASP A 81 -18.14 15.74 8.48
N THR A 82 -18.00 16.73 9.37
CA THR A 82 -19.14 17.54 9.80
C THR A 82 -19.75 18.37 8.69
N SER A 83 -19.02 18.63 7.62
CA SER A 83 -19.53 19.36 6.44
C SER A 83 -20.11 18.44 5.37
N GLY A 84 -20.13 17.13 5.62
CA GLY A 84 -20.70 16.15 4.71
C GLY A 84 -19.72 15.60 3.67
N ARG A 85 -18.47 16.00 3.70
CA ARG A 85 -17.46 15.47 2.78
C ARG A 85 -17.03 14.08 3.21
N ILE A 86 -16.72 13.25 2.22
CA ILE A 86 -16.18 11.92 2.48
C ILE A 86 -14.67 12.04 2.66
N VAL A 87 -14.19 11.53 3.77
CA VAL A 87 -12.77 11.54 4.10
C VAL A 87 -12.22 10.12 3.99
N ASP A 88 -11.13 9.94 3.24
CA ASP A 88 -10.43 8.66 3.17
C ASP A 88 -9.58 8.48 4.43
N MET A 89 -9.66 7.30 4.98
CA MET A 89 -8.86 6.91 6.14
C MET A 89 -7.72 6.02 5.71
#